data_36c49db3912a1876a50d000935c10bcf
#
_entry.id   36c49db3912a1876a50d000935c10bcf
#
_cell.length_a   1.000
_cell.length_b   1.000
_cell.length_c   1.000
_cell.angle_alpha   90.00
_cell.angle_beta   90.00
_cell.angle_gamma   90.00
#
_symmetry.space_group_name_H-M   'P 1'
#
loop_
_entity.id
_entity.type
_entity.pdbx_description
1 polymer ?
#
loop_
_entity_poly.entity_id
_entity_poly.type
_entity_poly.pdbx_seq_one_letter_code
_entity_poly.pdbx_strand_id
1 'polypeptide(L)'
;MAPLPSVVGSSDRRAFLQAIGLAGGLGALPAAALGDDRPSSLTITKVETFALEHRLARAMGPSTAMSNLKDALLVKISTDSGLVGWGETADVGGTRGIIEDHLKPQLLGKNPLEHRRLWRSLWGANFGDGRAVAALDIALHDLRGKALGLSIADLYGGRLRDSVPVYAAVMNYHEGLEPETQFPEEARQMVARGFRNLKARTGRLGHRRDLGILTRVREAVGPEIRLLTDGNGAFTLPQAVKFGKELEKLDFYFFEEPLPQGLNYAGYDELTRSLDIAVAGGEVLDSRASACDHLVKRSFDVIQPDPTLCGGIGEVLFIAEMARLFSIQCLPHCYAGAIADAATLQLLSLLPPFTFGFSSDEPMLEYDAGENPFRDEVVPAGFRLADGRFTVPTGPGLGIEVDEAAVKKYARPRG
;
A
#
# COMPACT_ATOMS: atom_id res chain seq x y z
N MET A 1 -36.36 37.12 -11.13
CA MET A 1 -35.20 37.47 -10.31
C MET A 1 -35.72 38.27 -9.12
N ALA A 2 -35.82 37.61 -7.94
CA ALA A 2 -36.16 38.25 -6.67
C ALA A 2 -34.87 38.48 -5.89
N PRO A 3 -34.69 39.60 -5.18
CA PRO A 3 -33.46 39.89 -4.47
C PRO A 3 -33.35 39.06 -3.18
N LEU A 4 -32.14 38.63 -2.85
CA LEU A 4 -31.79 37.97 -1.59
C LEU A 4 -31.97 38.88 -0.39
N PRO A 5 -32.42 38.41 0.79
CA PRO A 5 -32.54 39.22 1.97
C PRO A 5 -31.18 39.55 2.60
N SER A 6 -31.07 40.78 3.07
CA SER A 6 -29.89 41.37 3.67
C SER A 6 -29.52 40.79 5.04
N VAL A 7 -28.24 40.70 5.26
CA VAL A 7 -27.47 40.28 6.44
C VAL A 7 -28.04 40.79 7.77
N VAL A 8 -28.20 39.87 8.71
CA VAL A 8 -28.53 40.10 10.13
C VAL A 8 -27.40 40.88 10.81
N GLY A 9 -27.77 41.93 11.53
CA GLY A 9 -26.87 42.88 12.15
C GLY A 9 -26.05 42.35 13.33
N SER A 10 -24.97 43.06 13.61
CA SER A 10 -23.90 42.78 14.58
C SER A 10 -24.29 42.80 16.08
N SER A 11 -25.56 42.91 16.42
CA SER A 11 -26.05 43.00 17.82
C SER A 11 -26.25 41.63 18.51
N ASP A 12 -26.42 40.56 17.75
CA ASP A 12 -26.73 39.23 18.34
C ASP A 12 -25.52 38.48 18.90
N ARG A 13 -24.30 38.80 18.49
CA ARG A 13 -23.10 38.16 19.03
C ARG A 13 -22.82 38.49 20.49
N ARG A 14 -23.18 39.70 20.95
CA ARG A 14 -23.01 40.10 22.37
C ARG A 14 -24.05 39.47 23.28
N ALA A 15 -25.27 39.32 22.82
CA ALA A 15 -26.33 38.64 23.56
C ALA A 15 -26.05 37.14 23.73
N PHE A 16 -25.50 36.50 22.72
CA PHE A 16 -25.09 35.08 22.80
C PHE A 16 -23.96 34.84 23.80
N LEU A 17 -22.96 35.71 23.83
CA LEU A 17 -21.84 35.60 24.78
C LEU A 17 -22.24 35.95 26.22
N GLN A 18 -23.26 36.77 26.44
CA GLN A 18 -23.79 37.07 27.78
C GLN A 18 -24.68 35.95 28.32
N ALA A 19 -25.36 35.17 27.45
CA ALA A 19 -26.16 34.03 27.87
C ALA A 19 -25.32 32.86 28.38
N ILE A 20 -24.05 32.72 27.92
CA ILE A 20 -23.12 31.69 28.39
C ILE A 20 -22.48 32.06 29.75
N GLY A 21 -22.49 33.34 30.14
CA GLY A 21 -21.89 33.82 31.39
C GLY A 21 -22.73 33.66 32.66
N LEU A 22 -24.00 33.22 32.58
CA LEU A 22 -24.95 33.16 33.69
C LEU A 22 -25.32 31.74 34.16
N ALA A 23 -24.73 30.68 33.64
CA ALA A 23 -24.81 29.32 34.17
C ALA A 23 -23.60 29.02 35.08
N GLY A 24 -23.38 29.88 36.07
CA GLY A 24 -22.37 29.64 37.11
C GLY A 24 -22.82 28.55 38.07
N GLY A 25 -22.19 27.39 37.99
CA GLY A 25 -22.42 26.26 38.90
C GLY A 25 -21.98 24.91 38.38
N LEU A 26 -21.01 24.88 37.48
CA LEU A 26 -20.29 23.62 37.21
C LEU A 26 -19.22 23.47 38.28
N GLY A 27 -19.52 22.65 39.29
CA GLY A 27 -18.48 22.12 40.18
C GLY A 27 -17.32 21.62 39.33
N ALA A 28 -16.12 22.08 39.61
CA ALA A 28 -14.91 21.55 39.02
C ALA A 28 -14.91 20.04 39.25
N LEU A 29 -15.25 19.29 38.22
CA LEU A 29 -14.87 17.88 38.17
C LEU A 29 -13.35 17.88 38.41
N PRO A 30 -12.86 17.08 39.39
CA PRO A 30 -11.42 16.94 39.50
C PRO A 30 -10.95 16.52 38.12
N ALA A 31 -10.06 17.31 37.53
CA ALA A 31 -9.26 16.81 36.42
C ALA A 31 -8.60 15.54 36.96
N ALA A 32 -9.20 14.38 36.67
CA ALA A 32 -8.49 13.13 36.86
C ALA A 32 -7.18 13.40 36.17
N ALA A 33 -6.10 13.44 36.91
CA ALA A 33 -4.77 13.48 36.37
C ALA A 33 -4.68 12.22 35.51
N LEU A 34 -4.93 12.41 34.24
CA LEU A 34 -4.39 11.50 33.24
C LEU A 34 -2.90 11.58 33.51
N GLY A 35 -2.38 10.59 34.22
CA GLY A 35 -0.97 10.50 34.51
C GLY A 35 -0.28 10.75 33.19
N ASP A 36 0.63 11.70 33.17
CA ASP A 36 1.43 12.04 31.99
C ASP A 36 2.49 10.95 31.86
N ASP A 37 2.02 9.69 31.69
CA ASP A 37 2.84 8.51 31.40
C ASP A 37 3.34 8.52 29.96
N ARG A 38 3.15 9.63 29.24
CA ARG A 38 3.87 9.80 27.98
C ARG A 38 5.35 9.88 28.29
N PRO A 39 6.19 9.05 27.64
CA PRO A 39 7.62 9.17 27.83
C PRO A 39 8.01 10.62 27.50
N SER A 40 8.41 11.37 28.53
CA SER A 40 8.72 12.82 28.46
C SER A 40 9.89 13.13 27.54
N SER A 41 10.67 12.11 27.14
CA SER A 41 11.71 12.18 26.12
C SER A 41 11.96 10.78 25.56
N LEU A 42 11.53 10.54 24.32
CA LEU A 42 11.89 9.35 23.55
C LEU A 42 12.87 9.79 22.47
N THR A 43 14.05 9.14 22.41
CA THR A 43 15.13 9.55 21.51
C THR A 43 15.55 8.43 20.59
N ILE A 44 15.60 8.68 19.28
CA ILE A 44 16.16 7.74 18.30
C ILE A 44 17.67 7.63 18.52
N THR A 45 18.13 6.43 18.87
CA THR A 45 19.55 6.15 19.14
C THR A 45 20.22 5.42 18.00
N LYS A 46 19.48 4.68 17.18
CA LYS A 46 20.04 3.88 16.09
C LYS A 46 19.08 3.76 14.92
N VAL A 47 19.62 3.76 13.68
CA VAL A 47 18.94 3.41 12.45
C VAL A 47 19.80 2.38 11.73
N GLU A 48 19.25 1.23 11.44
CA GLU A 48 19.94 0.09 10.79
C GLU A 48 19.17 -0.32 9.53
N THR A 49 19.90 -0.76 8.52
CA THR A 49 19.34 -1.29 7.27
C THR A 49 19.78 -2.73 7.06
N PHE A 50 18.87 -3.55 6.56
CA PHE A 50 19.09 -4.96 6.25
C PHE A 50 18.64 -5.21 4.81
N ALA A 51 19.60 -5.34 3.89
CA ALA A 51 19.31 -5.76 2.53
C ALA A 51 19.17 -7.28 2.54
N LEU A 52 17.95 -7.77 2.36
CA LEU A 52 17.64 -9.20 2.34
C LEU A 52 17.76 -9.73 0.93
N GLU A 53 18.17 -10.99 0.81
CA GLU A 53 18.21 -11.73 -0.44
C GLU A 53 17.81 -13.18 -0.24
N HIS A 54 16.96 -13.70 -1.12
CA HIS A 54 16.63 -15.12 -1.20
C HIS A 54 16.67 -15.60 -2.65
N ARG A 55 17.33 -16.73 -2.86
CA ARG A 55 17.41 -17.36 -4.19
C ARG A 55 16.28 -18.37 -4.35
N LEU A 56 15.38 -18.09 -5.29
CA LEU A 56 14.31 -18.98 -5.67
C LEU A 56 14.86 -20.22 -6.40
N ALA A 57 14.16 -21.35 -6.27
CA ALA A 57 14.54 -22.61 -6.92
C ALA A 57 14.53 -22.51 -8.46
N ARG A 58 13.72 -21.64 -9.03
CA ARG A 58 13.70 -21.34 -10.47
C ARG A 58 13.37 -19.87 -10.73
N ALA A 59 13.85 -19.35 -11.85
CA ALA A 59 13.54 -17.98 -12.23
C ALA A 59 12.04 -17.86 -12.53
N MET A 60 11.46 -16.76 -12.05
CA MET A 60 10.08 -16.39 -12.31
C MET A 60 9.97 -14.86 -12.51
N GLY A 61 8.85 -14.42 -13.03
CA GLY A 61 8.61 -12.98 -13.17
C GLY A 61 7.42 -12.63 -14.04
N PRO A 62 7.21 -11.30 -14.21
CA PRO A 62 6.16 -10.76 -15.06
C PRO A 62 6.49 -10.91 -16.56
N SER A 63 5.74 -10.19 -17.38
CA SER A 63 5.90 -10.19 -18.84
C SER A 63 7.27 -9.73 -19.32
N THR A 64 7.92 -8.80 -18.62
CA THR A 64 9.09 -8.05 -19.07
C THR A 64 10.42 -8.55 -18.50
N ALA A 65 10.40 -9.22 -17.35
CA ALA A 65 11.61 -9.67 -16.66
C ALA A 65 11.46 -11.07 -16.05
N MET A 66 12.59 -11.71 -15.78
CA MET A 66 12.68 -12.98 -15.04
C MET A 66 13.83 -12.86 -14.05
N SER A 67 13.61 -13.29 -12.82
CA SER A 67 14.64 -13.32 -11.77
C SER A 67 14.50 -14.59 -10.93
N ASN A 68 15.62 -15.13 -10.49
CA ASN A 68 15.64 -16.14 -9.43
C ASN A 68 16.07 -15.54 -8.08
N LEU A 69 16.09 -14.22 -7.98
CA LEU A 69 16.35 -13.48 -6.76
C LEU A 69 15.09 -12.76 -6.30
N LYS A 70 14.78 -12.91 -5.03
CA LYS A 70 13.85 -12.06 -4.29
C LYS A 70 14.67 -11.22 -3.32
N ASP A 71 14.42 -9.94 -3.28
CA ASP A 71 15.12 -8.99 -2.41
C ASP A 71 14.14 -8.07 -1.67
N ALA A 72 14.60 -7.47 -0.58
CA ALA A 72 13.92 -6.43 0.17
C ALA A 72 14.93 -5.62 0.96
N LEU A 73 14.60 -4.39 1.29
CA LEU A 73 15.38 -3.55 2.20
C LEU A 73 14.55 -3.25 3.45
N LEU A 74 14.94 -3.83 4.59
CA LEU A 74 14.31 -3.53 5.86
C LEU A 74 15.07 -2.43 6.59
N VAL A 75 14.31 -1.62 7.34
CA VAL A 75 14.82 -0.57 8.21
C VAL A 75 14.37 -0.85 9.64
N LYS A 76 15.31 -0.73 10.59
CA LYS A 76 15.06 -0.81 12.02
C LYS A 76 15.47 0.50 12.69
N ILE A 77 14.52 1.16 13.37
CA ILE A 77 14.78 2.35 14.18
C ILE A 77 14.66 1.95 15.66
N SER A 78 15.71 2.21 16.44
CA SER A 78 15.76 1.91 17.88
C SER A 78 15.82 3.20 18.69
N THR A 79 15.27 3.16 19.91
CA THR A 79 15.23 4.29 20.85
C THR A 79 15.97 3.98 22.14
N ASP A 80 16.20 5.04 22.94
CA ASP A 80 16.80 4.97 24.29
C ASP A 80 15.94 4.17 25.28
N SER A 81 14.62 4.06 25.06
CA SER A 81 13.70 3.24 25.86
C SER A 81 13.69 1.75 25.49
N GLY A 82 14.43 1.35 24.44
CA GLY A 82 14.40 -0.02 23.90
C GLY A 82 13.26 -0.30 22.91
N LEU A 83 12.36 0.65 22.66
CA LEU A 83 11.35 0.50 21.61
C LEU A 83 12.00 0.45 20.22
N VAL A 84 11.44 -0.38 19.37
CA VAL A 84 11.91 -0.62 17.99
C VAL A 84 10.76 -0.48 17.01
N GLY A 85 11.00 0.29 15.93
CA GLY A 85 10.10 0.36 14.77
C GLY A 85 10.74 -0.28 13.54
N TRP A 86 9.92 -0.95 12.74
CA TRP A 86 10.32 -1.61 11.51
C TRP A 86 9.64 -1.00 10.27
N GLY A 87 10.39 -0.95 9.17
CA GLY A 87 9.89 -0.53 7.87
C GLY A 87 10.51 -1.34 6.74
N GLU A 88 9.92 -1.27 5.57
CA GLU A 88 10.32 -2.03 4.39
C GLU A 88 10.23 -1.17 3.14
N THR A 89 11.14 -1.40 2.19
CA THR A 89 11.12 -0.86 0.83
C THR A 89 11.89 -1.79 -0.12
N ALA A 90 11.88 -1.49 -1.41
CA ALA A 90 12.70 -2.19 -2.39
C ALA A 90 14.18 -1.78 -2.28
N ASP A 91 15.11 -2.75 -2.43
CA ASP A 91 16.56 -2.49 -2.48
C ASP A 91 17.01 -2.15 -3.91
N VAL A 92 16.57 -1.00 -4.42
CA VAL A 92 16.83 -0.55 -5.78
C VAL A 92 17.50 0.83 -5.82
N GLY A 93 18.30 1.08 -6.85
CA GLY A 93 18.78 2.43 -7.18
C GLY A 93 19.61 3.12 -6.10
N GLY A 94 20.27 2.38 -5.20
CA GLY A 94 21.07 2.96 -4.12
C GLY A 94 20.25 3.41 -2.90
N THR A 95 18.99 2.99 -2.79
CA THR A 95 18.08 3.33 -1.66
C THR A 95 18.75 3.15 -0.30
N ARG A 96 19.47 2.04 -0.11
CA ARG A 96 20.21 1.76 1.14
C ARG A 96 21.24 2.85 1.47
N GLY A 97 22.05 3.24 0.47
CA GLY A 97 23.07 4.30 0.65
C GLY A 97 22.41 5.64 1.01
N ILE A 98 21.32 6.01 0.35
CA ILE A 98 20.53 7.20 0.66
C ILE A 98 20.06 7.18 2.11
N ILE A 99 19.53 6.07 2.59
CA ILE A 99 19.09 5.95 3.98
C ILE A 99 20.27 6.10 4.94
N GLU A 100 21.38 5.38 4.71
CA GLU A 100 22.50 5.34 5.64
C GLU A 100 23.31 6.66 5.67
N ASP A 101 23.52 7.28 4.52
CA ASP A 101 24.43 8.42 4.39
C ASP A 101 23.72 9.78 4.52
N HIS A 102 22.46 9.89 4.04
CA HIS A 102 21.76 11.17 4.00
C HIS A 102 20.59 11.27 4.97
N LEU A 103 19.77 10.22 5.12
CA LEU A 103 18.53 10.31 5.89
C LEU A 103 18.71 9.93 7.36
N LYS A 104 19.49 8.91 7.68
CA LYS A 104 19.81 8.50 9.06
C LYS A 104 20.31 9.65 9.93
N PRO A 105 21.23 10.54 9.49
CA PRO A 105 21.65 11.68 10.30
C PRO A 105 20.51 12.64 10.69
N GLN A 106 19.46 12.70 9.90
CA GLN A 106 18.26 13.54 10.17
C GLN A 106 17.43 13.00 11.33
N LEU A 107 17.55 11.72 11.66
CA LEU A 107 16.75 11.02 12.67
C LEU A 107 17.47 10.87 14.01
N LEU A 108 18.79 10.68 14.01
CA LEU A 108 19.57 10.44 15.23
C LEU A 108 19.40 11.60 16.23
N GLY A 109 19.14 11.27 17.50
CA GLY A 109 18.93 12.24 18.56
C GLY A 109 17.58 12.97 18.51
N LYS A 110 16.66 12.58 17.61
CA LYS A 110 15.33 13.18 17.50
C LYS A 110 14.26 12.36 18.22
N ASN A 111 13.16 13.03 18.55
CA ASN A 111 11.99 12.38 19.15
C ASN A 111 11.11 11.80 18.02
N PRO A 112 10.89 10.47 17.97
CA PRO A 112 10.07 9.83 16.93
C PRO A 112 8.59 10.25 16.97
N LEU A 113 8.09 10.79 18.09
CA LEU A 113 6.72 11.29 18.19
C LEU A 113 6.50 12.58 17.37
N GLU A 114 7.57 13.31 17.04
CA GLU A 114 7.52 14.45 16.12
C GLU A 114 7.43 14.03 14.64
N HIS A 115 6.69 12.97 14.35
CA HIS A 115 6.62 12.29 13.07
C HIS A 115 6.48 13.24 11.87
N ARG A 116 5.53 14.19 11.92
CA ARG A 116 5.30 15.13 10.80
C ARG A 116 6.51 16.01 10.51
N ARG A 117 7.23 16.43 11.56
CA ARG A 117 8.45 17.22 11.44
C ARG A 117 9.58 16.39 10.84
N LEU A 118 9.75 15.15 11.32
CA LEU A 118 10.75 14.21 10.81
C LEU A 118 10.50 13.88 9.35
N TRP A 119 9.26 13.51 8.99
CA TRP A 119 8.90 13.23 7.60
C TRP A 119 9.23 14.40 6.67
N ARG A 120 8.88 15.63 7.06
CA ARG A 120 9.22 16.85 6.28
C ARG A 120 10.73 17.04 6.11
N SER A 121 11.52 16.73 7.15
CA SER A 121 12.98 16.80 7.08
C SER A 121 13.54 15.75 6.12
N LEU A 122 13.08 14.50 6.23
CA LEU A 122 13.47 13.39 5.35
C LEU A 122 13.11 13.67 3.89
N TRP A 123 11.88 14.12 3.65
CA TRP A 123 11.40 14.48 2.32
C TRP A 123 12.23 15.57 1.66
N GLY A 124 12.54 16.64 2.40
CA GLY A 124 13.38 17.74 1.93
C GLY A 124 14.84 17.32 1.68
N ALA A 125 15.41 16.51 2.57
CA ALA A 125 16.75 16.01 2.44
C ALA A 125 16.94 15.05 1.25
N ASN A 126 15.87 14.35 0.85
CA ASN A 126 15.86 13.41 -0.28
C ASN A 126 15.28 14.01 -1.57
N PHE A 127 15.19 15.33 -1.67
CA PHE A 127 14.70 16.03 -2.87
C PHE A 127 13.32 15.56 -3.37
N GLY A 128 12.49 15.00 -2.49
CA GLY A 128 11.15 14.53 -2.82
C GLY A 128 11.07 13.12 -3.43
N ASP A 129 12.14 12.33 -3.43
CA ASP A 129 12.08 10.90 -3.77
C ASP A 129 11.47 10.11 -2.62
N GLY A 130 10.37 9.41 -2.91
CA GLY A 130 9.58 8.71 -1.91
C GLY A 130 10.19 7.41 -1.36
N ARG A 131 11.01 6.70 -2.13
CA ARG A 131 11.45 5.31 -1.81
C ARG A 131 12.17 5.18 -0.48
N ALA A 132 13.28 5.90 -0.32
CA ALA A 132 14.07 5.86 0.91
C ALA A 132 13.29 6.43 2.12
N VAL A 133 12.43 7.43 1.87
CA VAL A 133 11.56 8.02 2.89
C VAL A 133 10.49 7.04 3.34
N ALA A 134 9.94 6.23 2.44
CA ALA A 134 8.85 5.29 2.72
C ALA A 134 9.21 4.28 3.82
N ALA A 135 10.36 3.61 3.71
CA ALA A 135 10.81 2.67 4.73
C ALA A 135 10.96 3.32 6.12
N LEU A 136 11.52 4.53 6.15
CA LEU A 136 11.68 5.30 7.39
C LEU A 136 10.34 5.76 7.94
N ASP A 137 9.40 6.15 7.08
CA ASP A 137 8.03 6.55 7.47
C ASP A 137 7.26 5.40 8.11
N ILE A 138 7.30 4.21 7.48
CA ILE A 138 6.67 2.99 8.03
C ILE A 138 7.28 2.67 9.40
N ALA A 139 8.62 2.69 9.53
CA ALA A 139 9.30 2.41 10.79
C ALA A 139 8.96 3.46 11.89
N LEU A 140 8.84 4.73 11.53
CA LEU A 140 8.42 5.80 12.45
C LEU A 140 6.96 5.65 12.88
N HIS A 141 6.06 5.23 11.99
CA HIS A 141 4.67 4.93 12.34
C HIS A 141 4.58 3.75 13.30
N ASP A 142 5.33 2.66 13.04
CA ASP A 142 5.40 1.50 13.92
C ASP A 142 5.90 1.89 15.31
N LEU A 143 7.01 2.63 15.36
CA LEU A 143 7.60 3.11 16.61
C LEU A 143 6.66 4.05 17.38
N ARG A 144 6.00 4.98 16.68
CA ARG A 144 5.05 5.91 17.27
C ARG A 144 3.82 5.17 17.84
N GLY A 145 3.29 4.19 17.10
CA GLY A 145 2.19 3.35 17.58
C GLY A 145 2.57 2.58 18.84
N LYS A 146 3.75 1.95 18.85
CA LYS A 146 4.27 1.23 20.03
C LYS A 146 4.47 2.15 21.24
N ALA A 147 5.01 3.35 21.01
CA ALA A 147 5.22 4.33 22.09
C ALA A 147 3.91 4.86 22.70
N LEU A 148 2.83 4.89 21.94
CA LEU A 148 1.53 5.37 22.37
C LEU A 148 0.55 4.24 22.74
N GLY A 149 0.92 2.97 22.55
CA GLY A 149 0.05 1.81 22.78
C GLY A 149 -1.11 1.71 21.77
N LEU A 150 -0.97 2.29 20.58
CA LEU A 150 -1.99 2.38 19.55
C LEU A 150 -1.56 1.65 18.27
N SER A 151 -2.51 1.04 17.55
CA SER A 151 -2.26 0.59 16.18
C SER A 151 -2.01 1.78 15.25
N ILE A 152 -1.42 1.54 14.06
CA ILE A 152 -1.27 2.62 13.08
C ILE A 152 -2.64 3.18 12.67
N ALA A 153 -3.65 2.33 12.49
CA ALA A 153 -5.00 2.81 12.18
C ALA A 153 -5.57 3.71 13.29
N ASP A 154 -5.32 3.37 14.56
CA ASP A 154 -5.79 4.20 15.68
C ASP A 154 -5.06 5.56 15.75
N LEU A 155 -3.81 5.64 15.30
CA LEU A 155 -3.09 6.92 15.16
C LEU A 155 -3.77 7.89 14.17
N TYR A 156 -4.56 7.36 13.25
CA TYR A 156 -5.32 8.12 12.23
C TYR A 156 -6.81 8.24 12.56
N GLY A 157 -7.25 7.88 13.76
CA GLY A 157 -8.62 8.07 14.22
C GLY A 157 -9.47 6.80 14.25
N GLY A 158 -8.87 5.64 14.01
CA GLY A 158 -9.51 4.33 14.09
C GLY A 158 -9.87 3.72 12.74
N ARG A 159 -9.87 2.40 12.71
CA ARG A 159 -10.17 1.63 11.50
C ARG A 159 -11.64 1.60 11.16
N LEU A 160 -11.97 1.58 9.88
CA LEU A 160 -13.33 1.43 9.36
C LEU A 160 -13.76 -0.04 9.22
N ARG A 161 -12.79 -0.99 9.27
CA ARG A 161 -13.03 -2.43 9.13
C ARG A 161 -11.99 -3.25 9.87
N ASP A 162 -12.39 -4.40 10.37
CA ASP A 162 -11.54 -5.35 11.10
C ASP A 162 -10.84 -6.35 10.17
N SER A 163 -11.26 -6.44 8.91
CA SER A 163 -10.66 -7.30 7.90
C SER A 163 -10.71 -6.64 6.53
N VAL A 164 -9.76 -6.97 5.68
CA VAL A 164 -9.59 -6.41 4.33
C VAL A 164 -9.69 -7.54 3.31
N PRO A 165 -10.46 -7.38 2.22
CA PRO A 165 -10.43 -8.33 1.11
C PRO A 165 -9.00 -8.42 0.56
N VAL A 166 -8.62 -9.60 0.05
CA VAL A 166 -7.27 -9.83 -0.48
C VAL A 166 -7.35 -10.48 -1.85
N TYR A 167 -6.45 -10.09 -2.76
CA TYR A 167 -6.22 -10.83 -3.98
C TYR A 167 -4.81 -11.45 -3.97
N ALA A 168 -4.74 -12.72 -4.38
CA ALA A 168 -3.46 -13.39 -4.54
C ALA A 168 -2.80 -12.94 -5.84
N ALA A 169 -1.66 -12.27 -5.74
CA ALA A 169 -0.77 -12.01 -6.87
C ALA A 169 0.09 -13.27 -7.10
N VAL A 170 -0.29 -14.02 -8.13
CA VAL A 170 0.28 -15.32 -8.51
C VAL A 170 0.34 -15.42 -10.02
N MET A 171 0.47 -16.64 -10.55
CA MET A 171 0.51 -16.89 -12.00
C MET A 171 1.59 -16.05 -12.70
N ASN A 172 2.77 -16.01 -12.07
CA ASN A 172 3.98 -15.51 -12.70
C ASN A 172 4.46 -16.53 -13.75
N TYR A 173 5.14 -16.07 -14.78
CA TYR A 173 5.83 -16.96 -15.70
C TYR A 173 7.02 -17.60 -14.98
N HIS A 174 7.13 -18.92 -15.02
CA HIS A 174 8.22 -19.68 -14.42
C HIS A 174 9.09 -20.31 -15.51
N GLU A 175 10.40 -20.25 -15.33
CA GLU A 175 11.33 -20.91 -16.23
C GLU A 175 11.07 -22.42 -16.30
N GLY A 176 10.92 -22.93 -17.52
CA GLY A 176 10.69 -24.38 -17.77
C GLY A 176 9.28 -24.87 -17.45
N LEU A 177 8.31 -23.99 -17.16
CA LEU A 177 6.90 -24.36 -17.04
C LEU A 177 6.08 -23.79 -18.21
N GLU A 178 5.04 -24.54 -18.58
CA GLU A 178 4.07 -24.11 -19.59
C GLU A 178 2.90 -23.37 -18.93
N PRO A 179 2.73 -22.08 -19.14
CA PRO A 179 1.69 -21.28 -18.49
C PRO A 179 0.26 -21.76 -18.75
N GLU A 180 0.04 -22.43 -19.89
CA GLU A 180 -1.26 -23.04 -20.25
C GLU A 180 -1.73 -24.10 -19.25
N THR A 181 -0.81 -24.73 -18.54
CA THR A 181 -1.09 -25.74 -17.50
C THR A 181 -0.87 -25.15 -16.11
N GLN A 182 0.22 -24.40 -15.93
CA GLN A 182 0.61 -23.81 -14.66
C GLN A 182 -0.44 -22.85 -14.11
N PHE A 183 -0.88 -21.85 -14.89
CA PHE A 183 -1.75 -20.80 -14.41
C PHE A 183 -3.12 -21.31 -13.94
N PRO A 184 -3.84 -22.17 -14.72
CA PRO A 184 -5.10 -22.73 -14.23
C PRO A 184 -4.95 -23.58 -12.97
N GLU A 185 -3.81 -24.29 -12.83
CA GLU A 185 -3.55 -25.10 -11.64
C GLU A 185 -3.25 -24.25 -10.40
N GLU A 186 -2.40 -23.24 -10.52
CA GLU A 186 -2.15 -22.26 -9.44
C GLU A 186 -3.44 -21.55 -9.02
N ALA A 187 -4.28 -21.17 -9.99
CA ALA A 187 -5.56 -20.53 -9.70
C ALA A 187 -6.47 -21.45 -8.86
N ARG A 188 -6.60 -22.75 -9.20
CA ARG A 188 -7.36 -23.72 -8.39
C ARG A 188 -6.79 -23.87 -6.99
N GLN A 189 -5.47 -23.91 -6.85
CA GLN A 189 -4.79 -24.01 -5.57
C GLN A 189 -5.08 -22.78 -4.68
N MET A 190 -5.07 -21.58 -5.26
CA MET A 190 -5.40 -20.37 -4.50
C MET A 190 -6.87 -20.34 -4.06
N VAL A 191 -7.79 -20.76 -4.92
CA VAL A 191 -9.21 -20.89 -4.54
C VAL A 191 -9.38 -21.91 -3.41
N ALA A 192 -8.68 -23.05 -3.49
CA ALA A 192 -8.71 -24.07 -2.43
C ALA A 192 -8.11 -23.57 -1.10
N ARG A 193 -7.13 -22.66 -1.15
CA ARG A 193 -6.59 -21.95 0.04
C ARG A 193 -7.56 -20.92 0.62
N GLY A 194 -8.64 -20.58 -0.06
CA GLY A 194 -9.69 -19.64 0.40
C GLY A 194 -9.63 -18.25 -0.23
N PHE A 195 -8.76 -18.00 -1.20
CA PHE A 195 -8.77 -16.74 -1.96
C PHE A 195 -10.02 -16.65 -2.86
N ARG A 196 -10.53 -15.44 -3.03
CA ARG A 196 -11.70 -15.13 -3.89
C ARG A 196 -11.34 -14.19 -5.03
N ASN A 197 -10.17 -13.57 -4.98
CA ASN A 197 -9.67 -12.67 -6.01
C ASN A 197 -8.24 -13.10 -6.37
N LEU A 198 -7.92 -13.17 -7.67
CA LEU A 198 -6.64 -13.66 -8.18
C LEU A 198 -6.12 -12.74 -9.27
N LYS A 199 -4.84 -12.36 -9.20
CA LYS A 199 -4.16 -11.58 -10.24
C LYS A 199 -3.20 -12.45 -11.04
N ALA A 200 -3.35 -12.49 -12.37
CA ALA A 200 -2.51 -13.21 -13.31
C ALA A 200 -1.62 -12.26 -14.10
N ARG A 201 -0.41 -12.68 -14.46
CA ARG A 201 0.45 -11.94 -15.38
C ARG A 201 0.02 -12.19 -16.84
N THR A 202 0.23 -11.19 -17.71
CA THR A 202 -0.08 -11.29 -19.14
C THR A 202 0.91 -10.45 -19.96
N GLY A 203 0.98 -10.67 -21.28
CA GLY A 203 1.77 -9.85 -22.19
C GLY A 203 3.11 -10.46 -22.63
N ARG A 204 3.53 -11.62 -22.08
CA ARG A 204 4.83 -12.25 -22.39
C ARG A 204 4.82 -13.09 -23.66
N LEU A 205 3.72 -13.78 -23.95
CA LEU A 205 3.66 -14.82 -24.97
C LEU A 205 2.94 -14.37 -26.25
N GLY A 206 2.46 -13.13 -26.23
CA GLY A 206 1.72 -12.53 -27.34
C GLY A 206 0.21 -12.76 -27.25
N HIS A 207 -0.53 -11.86 -27.87
CA HIS A 207 -1.98 -11.64 -27.70
C HIS A 207 -2.82 -12.94 -27.68
N ARG A 208 -2.65 -13.80 -28.70
CA ARG A 208 -3.49 -15.01 -28.83
C ARG A 208 -3.19 -16.05 -27.75
N ARG A 209 -1.91 -16.23 -27.41
CA ARG A 209 -1.48 -17.23 -26.45
C ARG A 209 -1.84 -16.80 -25.03
N ASP A 210 -1.53 -15.54 -24.67
CA ASP A 210 -1.88 -14.98 -23.35
C ASP A 210 -3.40 -15.00 -23.13
N LEU A 211 -4.20 -14.60 -24.13
CA LEU A 211 -5.66 -14.66 -24.02
C LEU A 211 -6.16 -16.10 -23.83
N GLY A 212 -5.60 -17.07 -24.54
CA GLY A 212 -5.95 -18.48 -24.39
C GLY A 212 -5.65 -19.01 -22.97
N ILE A 213 -4.56 -18.55 -22.35
CA ILE A 213 -4.21 -18.91 -20.97
C ILE A 213 -5.22 -18.31 -20.00
N LEU A 214 -5.54 -17.02 -20.11
CA LEU A 214 -6.50 -16.34 -19.23
C LEU A 214 -7.92 -16.93 -19.38
N THR A 215 -8.31 -17.36 -20.59
CA THR A 215 -9.57 -18.11 -20.82
C THR A 215 -9.58 -19.41 -20.01
N ARG A 216 -8.50 -20.19 -20.06
CA ARG A 216 -8.39 -21.42 -19.27
C ARG A 216 -8.39 -21.17 -17.76
N VAL A 217 -7.81 -20.06 -17.32
CA VAL A 217 -7.88 -19.64 -15.90
C VAL A 217 -9.34 -19.39 -15.50
N ARG A 218 -10.09 -18.61 -16.30
CA ARG A 218 -11.52 -18.33 -16.05
C ARG A 218 -12.34 -19.63 -16.02
N GLU A 219 -12.13 -20.53 -16.97
CA GLU A 219 -12.78 -21.84 -17.00
C GLU A 219 -12.44 -22.69 -15.78
N ALA A 220 -11.20 -22.62 -15.29
CA ALA A 220 -10.72 -23.42 -14.16
C ALA A 220 -11.32 -22.99 -12.81
N VAL A 221 -11.62 -21.70 -12.62
CA VAL A 221 -12.08 -21.14 -11.33
C VAL A 221 -13.56 -20.74 -11.34
N GLY A 222 -14.22 -20.67 -12.50
CA GLY A 222 -15.62 -20.31 -12.64
C GLY A 222 -15.90 -18.81 -12.48
N PRO A 223 -17.15 -18.37 -12.62
CA PRO A 223 -17.54 -16.96 -12.67
C PRO A 223 -17.47 -16.25 -11.32
N GLU A 224 -17.56 -16.97 -10.21
CA GLU A 224 -17.62 -16.40 -8.85
C GLU A 224 -16.27 -15.88 -8.35
N ILE A 225 -15.17 -16.25 -9.01
CA ILE A 225 -13.82 -15.78 -8.66
C ILE A 225 -13.49 -14.52 -9.45
N ARG A 226 -13.19 -13.43 -8.74
CA ARG A 226 -12.75 -12.20 -9.37
C ARG A 226 -11.34 -12.35 -9.92
N LEU A 227 -11.18 -12.15 -11.21
CA LEU A 227 -9.88 -12.20 -11.89
C LEU A 227 -9.39 -10.80 -12.23
N LEU A 228 -8.12 -10.58 -12.01
CA LEU A 228 -7.37 -9.38 -12.31
C LEU A 228 -6.19 -9.76 -13.18
N THR A 229 -5.68 -8.86 -14.00
CA THR A 229 -4.49 -9.16 -14.80
C THR A 229 -3.55 -7.96 -14.87
N ASP A 230 -2.26 -8.25 -14.98
CA ASP A 230 -1.19 -7.27 -15.00
C ASP A 230 -0.29 -7.49 -16.23
N GLY A 231 -0.17 -6.43 -17.02
CA GLY A 231 0.63 -6.40 -18.24
C GLY A 231 2.08 -6.01 -18.04
N ASN A 232 2.43 -5.33 -16.93
CA ASN A 232 3.77 -4.82 -16.62
C ASN A 232 4.45 -4.11 -17.81
N GLY A 233 3.69 -3.27 -18.52
CA GLY A 233 4.20 -2.45 -19.63
C GLY A 233 4.43 -3.20 -20.95
N ALA A 234 3.85 -4.37 -21.15
CA ALA A 234 4.17 -5.24 -22.30
C ALA A 234 3.45 -4.85 -23.60
N PHE A 235 2.50 -3.95 -23.58
CA PHE A 235 1.66 -3.64 -24.74
C PHE A 235 1.91 -2.25 -25.29
N THR A 236 1.70 -2.09 -26.59
CA THR A 236 1.44 -0.76 -27.20
C THR A 236 -0.03 -0.40 -26.98
N LEU A 237 -0.38 0.89 -27.09
CA LEU A 237 -1.76 1.34 -26.91
C LEU A 237 -2.77 0.58 -27.80
N PRO A 238 -2.57 0.40 -29.14
CA PRO A 238 -3.51 -0.38 -29.94
C PRO A 238 -3.63 -1.85 -29.50
N GLN A 239 -2.52 -2.45 -29.03
CA GLN A 239 -2.54 -3.83 -28.51
C GLN A 239 -3.30 -3.91 -27.20
N ALA A 240 -3.08 -2.97 -26.27
CA ALA A 240 -3.76 -2.89 -25.00
C ALA A 240 -5.28 -2.73 -25.18
N VAL A 241 -5.72 -1.82 -26.06
CA VAL A 241 -7.15 -1.66 -26.39
C VAL A 241 -7.75 -2.96 -26.92
N LYS A 242 -7.07 -3.61 -27.87
CA LYS A 242 -7.56 -4.87 -28.42
C LYS A 242 -7.62 -5.99 -27.37
N PHE A 243 -6.61 -6.11 -26.51
CA PHE A 243 -6.53 -7.11 -25.47
C PHE A 243 -7.56 -6.86 -24.35
N GLY A 244 -7.71 -5.61 -23.92
CA GLY A 244 -8.67 -5.18 -22.92
C GLY A 244 -10.10 -5.54 -23.28
N LYS A 245 -10.49 -5.33 -24.57
CA LYS A 245 -11.82 -5.73 -25.07
C LYS A 245 -12.08 -7.25 -25.03
N GLU A 246 -11.06 -8.08 -25.04
CA GLU A 246 -11.22 -9.51 -24.83
C GLU A 246 -11.29 -9.84 -23.32
N LEU A 247 -10.58 -9.09 -22.47
CA LEU A 247 -10.68 -9.23 -21.01
C LEU A 247 -12.09 -8.88 -20.49
N GLU A 248 -12.76 -7.88 -21.09
CA GLU A 248 -14.15 -7.54 -20.81
C GLU A 248 -15.09 -8.74 -20.98
N LYS A 249 -14.91 -9.52 -22.08
CA LYS A 249 -15.69 -10.72 -22.36
C LYS A 249 -15.44 -11.86 -21.36
N LEU A 250 -14.25 -11.86 -20.74
CA LEU A 250 -13.85 -12.83 -19.71
C LEU A 250 -14.17 -12.33 -18.30
N ASP A 251 -14.84 -11.19 -18.15
CA ASP A 251 -15.23 -10.60 -16.86
C ASP A 251 -14.02 -10.41 -15.91
N PHE A 252 -12.93 -9.80 -16.41
CA PHE A 252 -11.83 -9.38 -15.58
C PHE A 252 -12.15 -8.06 -14.89
N TYR A 253 -11.73 -7.90 -13.64
CA TYR A 253 -12.04 -6.73 -12.81
C TYR A 253 -11.23 -5.51 -13.21
N PHE A 254 -9.92 -5.68 -13.43
CA PHE A 254 -9.06 -4.63 -13.98
C PHE A 254 -7.93 -5.17 -14.85
N PHE A 255 -7.40 -4.28 -15.70
CA PHE A 255 -6.20 -4.47 -16.50
C PHE A 255 -5.11 -3.51 -15.97
N GLU A 256 -4.15 -4.06 -15.22
CA GLU A 256 -3.06 -3.33 -14.57
C GLU A 256 -1.90 -3.16 -15.54
N GLU A 257 -1.35 -1.96 -15.53
CA GLU A 257 -0.14 -1.52 -16.22
C GLU A 257 0.11 -2.12 -17.62
N PRO A 258 -0.87 -2.07 -18.54
CA PRO A 258 -0.65 -2.60 -19.88
C PRO A 258 0.42 -1.86 -20.68
N LEU A 259 0.56 -0.52 -20.52
CA LEU A 259 1.53 0.31 -21.24
C LEU A 259 2.76 0.58 -20.37
N PRO A 260 3.93 0.91 -20.98
CA PRO A 260 5.16 1.18 -20.24
C PRO A 260 5.02 2.34 -19.24
N GLN A 261 5.36 2.09 -17.98
CA GLN A 261 5.34 3.08 -16.90
C GLN A 261 6.44 4.16 -17.07
N GLY A 262 7.62 3.74 -17.55
CA GLY A 262 8.80 4.60 -17.72
C GLY A 262 8.63 5.81 -18.65
N LEU A 263 7.52 5.88 -19.39
CA LEU A 263 7.12 7.03 -20.19
C LEU A 263 6.14 7.96 -19.47
N ASN A 264 6.18 7.99 -18.15
CA ASN A 264 5.26 8.74 -17.30
C ASN A 264 3.79 8.43 -17.64
N TYR A 265 3.48 7.15 -17.81
CA TYR A 265 2.14 6.65 -18.13
C TYR A 265 1.49 7.30 -19.38
N ALA A 266 2.30 7.62 -20.39
CA ALA A 266 1.79 8.18 -21.64
C ALA A 266 0.79 7.24 -22.32
N GLY A 267 -0.36 7.77 -22.75
CA GLY A 267 -1.42 7.02 -23.44
C GLY A 267 -2.42 6.33 -22.50
N TYR A 268 -2.22 6.34 -21.18
CA TYR A 268 -3.16 5.74 -20.24
C TYR A 268 -4.52 6.45 -20.23
N ASP A 269 -4.54 7.77 -20.34
CA ASP A 269 -5.78 8.55 -20.42
C ASP A 269 -6.61 8.25 -21.70
N GLU A 270 -5.96 7.88 -22.80
CA GLU A 270 -6.62 7.40 -24.02
C GLU A 270 -7.09 5.95 -23.84
N LEU A 271 -6.27 5.09 -23.22
CA LEU A 271 -6.62 3.71 -22.94
C LEU A 271 -7.84 3.60 -22.03
N THR A 272 -7.87 4.35 -20.93
CA THR A 272 -8.99 4.40 -19.97
C THR A 272 -10.29 4.80 -20.64
N ARG A 273 -10.24 5.77 -21.59
CA ARG A 273 -11.43 6.16 -22.36
C ARG A 273 -11.86 5.14 -23.43
N SER A 274 -11.00 4.19 -23.78
CA SER A 274 -11.22 3.22 -24.86
C SER A 274 -11.76 1.88 -24.39
N LEU A 275 -11.72 1.64 -23.08
CA LEU A 275 -12.10 0.36 -22.46
C LEU A 275 -13.23 0.55 -21.44
N ASP A 276 -14.07 -0.46 -21.29
CA ASP A 276 -15.07 -0.56 -20.24
C ASP A 276 -14.51 -1.28 -18.98
N ILE A 277 -13.52 -2.17 -19.16
CA ILE A 277 -12.75 -2.72 -18.04
C ILE A 277 -11.91 -1.62 -17.39
N ALA A 278 -11.85 -1.61 -16.06
CA ALA A 278 -11.04 -0.66 -15.32
C ALA A 278 -9.56 -0.77 -15.68
N VAL A 279 -8.89 0.34 -15.94
CA VAL A 279 -7.44 0.43 -16.14
C VAL A 279 -6.80 0.81 -14.80
N ALA A 280 -5.90 -0.05 -14.32
CA ALA A 280 -5.17 0.15 -13.07
C ALA A 280 -3.70 0.48 -13.33
N GLY A 281 -3.07 1.19 -12.39
CA GLY A 281 -1.64 1.49 -12.45
C GLY A 281 -1.20 2.54 -11.43
N GLY A 282 0.10 2.80 -11.41
CA GLY A 282 0.66 3.79 -10.52
C GLY A 282 1.53 3.24 -9.40
N GLU A 283 1.97 1.99 -9.47
CA GLU A 283 2.85 1.36 -8.48
C GLU A 283 4.20 2.07 -8.34
N VAL A 284 4.71 2.68 -9.42
CA VAL A 284 5.98 3.40 -9.42
C VAL A 284 5.86 4.90 -9.13
N LEU A 285 4.67 5.40 -8.80
CA LEU A 285 4.49 6.79 -8.36
C LEU A 285 5.28 7.04 -7.08
N ASP A 286 6.02 8.14 -7.05
CA ASP A 286 6.94 8.46 -5.96
C ASP A 286 6.39 9.49 -4.96
N SER A 287 5.27 10.14 -5.29
CA SER A 287 4.74 11.27 -4.51
C SER A 287 3.28 11.59 -4.83
N ARG A 288 2.64 12.32 -3.91
CA ARG A 288 1.32 12.93 -4.18
C ARG A 288 1.33 13.89 -5.36
N ALA A 289 2.47 14.49 -5.67
CA ALA A 289 2.58 15.41 -6.80
C ALA A 289 2.47 14.66 -8.13
N SER A 290 3.24 13.55 -8.29
CA SER A 290 3.12 12.68 -9.46
C SER A 290 1.73 12.04 -9.57
N ALA A 291 1.16 11.60 -8.45
CA ALA A 291 -0.20 11.06 -8.41
C ALA A 291 -1.25 12.10 -8.85
N CYS A 292 -1.15 13.35 -8.39
CA CYS A 292 -2.08 14.43 -8.74
C CYS A 292 -2.19 14.66 -10.25
N ASP A 293 -1.07 14.63 -10.96
CA ASP A 293 -1.06 14.79 -12.42
C ASP A 293 -1.88 13.71 -13.13
N HIS A 294 -1.78 12.45 -12.65
CA HIS A 294 -2.53 11.32 -13.22
C HIS A 294 -4.00 11.33 -12.82
N LEU A 295 -4.33 11.79 -11.61
CA LEU A 295 -5.72 11.98 -11.17
C LEU A 295 -6.42 13.04 -12.04
N VAL A 296 -5.78 14.19 -12.27
CA VAL A 296 -6.33 15.25 -13.12
C VAL A 296 -6.53 14.80 -14.56
N LYS A 297 -5.60 14.04 -15.13
CA LYS A 297 -5.68 13.48 -16.48
C LYS A 297 -6.65 12.31 -16.60
N ARG A 298 -7.08 11.72 -15.47
CA ARG A 298 -7.81 10.44 -15.40
C ARG A 298 -7.06 9.32 -16.13
N SER A 299 -5.76 9.21 -15.84
CA SER A 299 -4.91 8.17 -16.43
C SER A 299 -5.34 6.77 -15.99
N PHE A 300 -5.97 6.65 -14.82
CA PHE A 300 -6.38 5.39 -14.23
C PHE A 300 -7.83 5.46 -13.74
N ASP A 301 -8.54 4.32 -13.76
CA ASP A 301 -9.77 4.09 -12.99
C ASP A 301 -9.43 3.61 -11.58
N VAL A 302 -8.28 2.93 -11.44
CA VAL A 302 -7.73 2.44 -10.19
C VAL A 302 -6.28 2.90 -10.06
N ILE A 303 -6.02 3.80 -9.10
CA ILE A 303 -4.64 4.25 -8.80
C ILE A 303 -4.02 3.37 -7.71
N GLN A 304 -2.76 2.94 -7.92
CA GLN A 304 -2.10 1.93 -7.08
C GLN A 304 -0.77 2.42 -6.48
N PRO A 305 -0.76 3.53 -5.70
CA PRO A 305 0.48 3.98 -5.06
C PRO A 305 0.97 2.94 -4.04
N ASP A 306 2.26 2.62 -4.06
CA ASP A 306 2.86 1.67 -3.13
C ASP A 306 3.37 2.40 -1.86
N PRO A 307 2.91 2.03 -0.65
CA PRO A 307 3.36 2.66 0.58
C PRO A 307 4.85 2.44 0.88
N THR A 308 5.49 1.46 0.24
CA THR A 308 6.94 1.22 0.36
C THR A 308 7.77 2.04 -0.62
N LEU A 309 7.14 2.66 -1.62
CA LEU A 309 7.81 3.44 -2.67
C LEU A 309 7.39 4.91 -2.68
N CYS A 310 6.15 5.20 -2.31
CA CYS A 310 5.52 6.51 -2.44
C CYS A 310 5.54 7.32 -1.13
N GLY A 311 6.71 7.42 -0.46
CA GLY A 311 6.87 8.28 0.72
C GLY A 311 6.20 7.81 2.01
N GLY A 312 5.62 6.60 2.04
CA GLY A 312 5.07 5.98 3.23
C GLY A 312 3.54 6.04 3.38
N ILE A 313 3.06 5.62 4.54
CA ILE A 313 1.63 5.43 4.85
C ILE A 313 0.85 6.75 4.72
N GLY A 314 1.39 7.83 5.29
CA GLY A 314 0.71 9.13 5.28
C GLY A 314 0.58 9.73 3.89
N GLU A 315 1.54 9.47 2.99
CA GLU A 315 1.52 9.94 1.62
C GLU A 315 0.46 9.20 0.79
N VAL A 316 0.42 7.86 0.91
CA VAL A 316 -0.59 7.05 0.21
C VAL A 316 -2.00 7.32 0.71
N LEU A 317 -2.19 7.53 2.02
CA LEU A 317 -3.48 7.94 2.57
C LEU A 317 -3.95 9.27 1.96
N PHE A 318 -3.04 10.23 1.81
CA PHE A 318 -3.36 11.51 1.16
C PHE A 318 -3.73 11.34 -0.31
N ILE A 319 -3.01 10.48 -1.05
CA ILE A 319 -3.33 10.17 -2.45
C ILE A 319 -4.72 9.52 -2.56
N ALA A 320 -5.04 8.58 -1.65
CA ALA A 320 -6.36 7.93 -1.63
C ALA A 320 -7.50 8.93 -1.42
N GLU A 321 -7.33 9.91 -0.52
CA GLU A 321 -8.33 10.97 -0.32
C GLU A 321 -8.45 11.90 -1.54
N MET A 322 -7.33 12.22 -2.21
CA MET A 322 -7.39 12.96 -3.48
C MET A 322 -8.11 12.17 -4.57
N ALA A 323 -7.81 10.88 -4.73
CA ALA A 323 -8.41 10.04 -5.75
C ALA A 323 -9.95 10.01 -5.65
N ARG A 324 -10.50 10.02 -4.43
CA ARG A 324 -11.94 10.11 -4.19
C ARG A 324 -12.59 11.36 -4.76
N LEU A 325 -11.89 12.50 -4.75
CA LEU A 325 -12.40 13.75 -5.34
C LEU A 325 -12.59 13.63 -6.85
N PHE A 326 -11.84 12.74 -7.49
CA PHE A 326 -11.92 12.46 -8.93
C PHE A 326 -12.77 11.23 -9.27
N SER A 327 -13.39 10.58 -8.25
CA SER A 327 -14.10 9.29 -8.41
C SER A 327 -13.21 8.18 -8.97
N ILE A 328 -11.93 8.17 -8.56
CA ILE A 328 -10.94 7.16 -8.90
C ILE A 328 -10.75 6.27 -7.68
N GLN A 329 -10.73 4.96 -7.89
CA GLN A 329 -10.47 3.99 -6.82
C GLN A 329 -8.99 4.03 -6.43
N CYS A 330 -8.68 3.86 -5.13
CA CYS A 330 -7.32 3.66 -4.66
C CYS A 330 -7.17 2.24 -4.10
N LEU A 331 -6.37 1.42 -4.77
CA LEU A 331 -5.97 0.08 -4.36
C LEU A 331 -4.44 0.05 -4.27
N PRO A 332 -3.85 0.38 -3.11
CA PRO A 332 -2.40 0.40 -2.96
C PRO A 332 -1.74 -0.90 -3.43
N HIS A 333 -0.71 -0.79 -4.25
CA HIS A 333 0.17 -1.88 -4.64
C HIS A 333 0.91 -2.42 -3.42
N CYS A 334 1.13 -3.75 -3.36
CA CYS A 334 1.92 -4.38 -2.30
C CYS A 334 2.46 -5.74 -2.78
N TYR A 335 3.65 -5.75 -3.37
CA TYR A 335 4.32 -7.00 -3.76
C TYR A 335 5.67 -7.11 -3.05
N ALA A 336 5.63 -7.33 -1.72
CA ALA A 336 6.77 -7.20 -0.82
C ALA A 336 6.76 -8.27 0.30
N GLY A 337 7.36 -7.98 1.44
CA GLY A 337 7.38 -8.83 2.62
C GLY A 337 6.29 -8.48 3.65
N ALA A 338 6.33 -9.16 4.78
CA ALA A 338 5.27 -9.06 5.80
C ALA A 338 5.16 -7.69 6.49
N ILE A 339 6.24 -6.91 6.53
CA ILE A 339 6.21 -5.56 7.12
C ILE A 339 5.41 -4.63 6.21
N ALA A 340 5.61 -4.71 4.90
CA ALA A 340 4.85 -3.99 3.90
C ALA A 340 3.37 -4.42 3.90
N ASP A 341 3.10 -5.73 3.96
CA ASP A 341 1.73 -6.27 4.08
C ASP A 341 1.01 -5.70 5.32
N ALA A 342 1.68 -5.68 6.49
CA ALA A 342 1.12 -5.13 7.72
C ALA A 342 0.83 -3.63 7.59
N ALA A 343 1.76 -2.85 7.01
CA ALA A 343 1.58 -1.42 6.78
C ALA A 343 0.40 -1.15 5.84
N THR A 344 0.29 -1.93 4.77
CA THR A 344 -0.80 -1.82 3.78
C THR A 344 -2.14 -2.26 4.38
N LEU A 345 -2.19 -3.29 5.22
CA LEU A 345 -3.41 -3.68 5.94
C LEU A 345 -3.90 -2.57 6.88
N GLN A 346 -2.99 -1.94 7.64
CA GLN A 346 -3.33 -0.79 8.48
C GLN A 346 -3.91 0.35 7.64
N LEU A 347 -3.25 0.70 6.52
CA LEU A 347 -3.69 1.73 5.59
C LEU A 347 -5.07 1.41 4.99
N LEU A 348 -5.27 0.20 4.45
CA LEU A 348 -6.53 -0.22 3.82
C LEU A 348 -7.69 -0.25 4.80
N SER A 349 -7.42 -0.48 6.09
CA SER A 349 -8.44 -0.42 7.13
C SER A 349 -9.01 0.99 7.35
N LEU A 350 -8.28 2.03 6.92
CA LEU A 350 -8.68 3.44 7.01
C LEU A 350 -9.46 3.91 5.77
N LEU A 351 -9.31 3.21 4.63
CA LEU A 351 -9.94 3.63 3.38
C LEU A 351 -11.41 3.21 3.34
N PRO A 352 -12.35 4.14 3.08
CA PRO A 352 -13.76 3.79 2.97
C PRO A 352 -14.04 2.96 1.70
N PRO A 353 -15.21 2.31 1.61
CA PRO A 353 -15.68 1.74 0.35
C PRO A 353 -15.75 2.79 -0.75
N PHE A 354 -15.65 2.38 -2.01
CA PHE A 354 -15.59 3.31 -3.14
C PHE A 354 -16.87 4.12 -3.36
N THR A 355 -18.02 3.55 -2.98
CA THR A 355 -19.32 4.23 -3.04
C THR A 355 -20.06 4.09 -1.71
N PHE A 356 -21.14 4.83 -1.53
CA PHE A 356 -22.04 4.72 -0.38
C PHE A 356 -23.11 3.64 -0.52
N GLY A 357 -23.09 2.83 -1.59
CA GLY A 357 -24.02 1.73 -1.81
C GLY A 357 -23.74 0.55 -0.87
N PHE A 358 -24.78 -0.22 -0.53
CA PHE A 358 -24.65 -1.41 0.32
C PHE A 358 -23.80 -2.52 -0.30
N SER A 359 -23.66 -2.55 -1.63
CA SER A 359 -22.83 -3.50 -2.38
C SER A 359 -21.57 -2.85 -2.96
N SER A 360 -21.09 -1.77 -2.32
CA SER A 360 -19.87 -1.11 -2.78
C SER A 360 -18.66 -2.00 -2.62
N ASP A 361 -17.80 -2.01 -3.64
CA ASP A 361 -16.50 -2.65 -3.55
C ASP A 361 -15.65 -1.98 -2.46
N GLU A 362 -14.94 -2.81 -1.71
CA GLU A 362 -13.96 -2.39 -0.71
C GLU A 362 -12.56 -2.38 -1.33
N PRO A 363 -11.65 -1.52 -0.82
CA PRO A 363 -10.25 -1.61 -1.20
C PRO A 363 -9.67 -2.95 -0.75
N MET A 364 -8.82 -3.55 -1.63
CA MET A 364 -8.25 -4.89 -1.45
C MET A 364 -6.74 -4.82 -1.25
N LEU A 365 -6.21 -5.73 -0.44
CA LEU A 365 -4.77 -5.95 -0.35
C LEU A 365 -4.28 -6.78 -1.54
N GLU A 366 -3.23 -6.33 -2.20
CA GLU A 366 -2.37 -7.20 -3.02
C GLU A 366 -1.52 -8.08 -2.11
N TYR A 367 -1.44 -9.37 -2.41
CA TYR A 367 -0.67 -10.31 -1.62
C TYR A 367 0.15 -11.23 -2.51
N ASP A 368 1.47 -11.14 -2.42
CA ASP A 368 2.37 -12.09 -3.05
C ASP A 368 2.19 -13.46 -2.41
N ALA A 369 1.35 -14.31 -3.01
CA ALA A 369 1.02 -15.63 -2.48
C ALA A 369 2.00 -16.73 -2.90
N GLY A 370 3.08 -16.38 -3.62
CA GLY A 370 4.17 -17.26 -4.02
C GLY A 370 5.17 -17.56 -2.91
N GLU A 371 6.33 -18.11 -3.28
CA GLU A 371 7.47 -18.35 -2.37
C GLU A 371 8.03 -17.00 -1.89
N ASN A 372 7.92 -16.69 -0.59
CA ASN A 372 8.40 -15.45 -0.02
C ASN A 372 8.82 -15.61 1.45
N PRO A 373 10.10 -15.95 1.75
CA PRO A 373 10.55 -16.11 3.12
C PRO A 373 10.55 -14.81 3.93
N PHE A 374 10.59 -13.63 3.28
CA PHE A 374 10.50 -12.34 3.96
C PHE A 374 9.09 -12.07 4.50
N ARG A 375 8.10 -12.78 3.96
CA ARG A 375 6.74 -12.82 4.48
C ARG A 375 6.60 -13.92 5.54
N ASP A 376 7.05 -15.13 5.23
CA ASP A 376 6.70 -16.33 6.01
C ASP A 376 7.58 -16.53 7.25
N GLU A 377 8.87 -16.11 7.19
CA GLU A 377 9.82 -16.31 8.28
C GLU A 377 10.08 -15.02 9.08
N VAL A 378 10.04 -13.84 8.44
CA VAL A 378 10.27 -12.56 9.13
C VAL A 378 9.11 -12.20 10.07
N VAL A 379 7.89 -12.61 9.73
CA VAL A 379 6.71 -12.49 10.60
C VAL A 379 6.02 -13.84 10.69
N PRO A 380 6.52 -14.78 11.52
CA PRO A 380 6.06 -16.18 11.53
C PRO A 380 4.58 -16.36 11.88
N ALA A 381 3.98 -15.43 12.63
CA ALA A 381 2.55 -15.46 12.92
C ALA A 381 1.67 -15.29 11.66
N GLY A 382 2.22 -14.62 10.61
CA GLY A 382 1.53 -14.35 9.35
C GLY A 382 0.21 -13.59 9.53
N PHE A 383 -0.59 -13.61 8.47
CA PHE A 383 -1.93 -13.01 8.45
C PHE A 383 -2.99 -14.11 8.29
N ARG A 384 -4.05 -14.04 9.09
CA ARG A 384 -5.12 -15.03 9.04
C ARG A 384 -6.04 -14.78 7.85
N LEU A 385 -6.02 -15.68 6.87
CA LEU A 385 -6.97 -15.71 5.76
C LEU A 385 -8.26 -16.41 6.18
N ALA A 386 -9.39 -15.72 6.04
CA ALA A 386 -10.73 -16.27 6.24
C ALA A 386 -11.67 -15.61 5.22
N ASP A 387 -12.42 -16.43 4.48
CA ASP A 387 -13.40 -15.97 3.48
C ASP A 387 -12.85 -14.94 2.48
N GLY A 388 -11.62 -15.14 2.00
CA GLY A 388 -10.95 -14.24 1.06
C GLY A 388 -10.50 -12.90 1.66
N ARG A 389 -10.36 -12.81 2.99
CA ARG A 389 -10.01 -11.59 3.72
C ARG A 389 -8.88 -11.85 4.72
N PHE A 390 -8.02 -10.87 4.93
CA PHE A 390 -7.09 -10.86 6.05
C PHE A 390 -7.60 -10.01 7.21
N THR A 391 -7.43 -10.51 8.43
CA THR A 391 -7.69 -9.73 9.65
C THR A 391 -6.63 -8.65 9.79
N VAL A 392 -7.06 -7.40 10.05
CA VAL A 392 -6.16 -6.27 10.32
C VAL A 392 -5.50 -6.47 11.68
N PRO A 393 -4.17 -6.39 11.79
CA PRO A 393 -3.48 -6.47 13.08
C PRO A 393 -3.95 -5.36 14.04
N THR A 394 -4.16 -5.71 15.31
CA THR A 394 -4.71 -4.79 16.33
C THR A 394 -3.71 -4.36 17.40
N GLY A 395 -2.51 -4.94 17.39
CA GLY A 395 -1.44 -4.57 18.32
C GLY A 395 -0.87 -3.18 18.03
N PRO A 396 -0.09 -2.62 18.96
CA PRO A 396 0.57 -1.33 18.80
C PRO A 396 1.49 -1.29 17.57
N GLY A 397 1.53 -0.15 16.90
CA GLY A 397 2.30 0.05 15.67
C GLY A 397 1.70 -0.75 14.50
N LEU A 398 2.53 -1.51 13.81
CA LEU A 398 2.13 -2.43 12.73
C LEU A 398 1.27 -3.59 13.26
N GLY A 399 1.33 -3.87 14.57
CA GLY A 399 0.62 -4.99 15.19
C GLY A 399 1.20 -6.36 14.89
N ILE A 400 2.48 -6.41 14.51
CA ILE A 400 3.24 -7.64 14.20
C ILE A 400 4.51 -7.74 15.05
N GLU A 401 5.03 -8.94 15.15
CA GLU A 401 6.34 -9.22 15.75
C GLU A 401 7.31 -9.69 14.66
N VAL A 402 8.47 -9.02 14.57
CA VAL A 402 9.51 -9.31 13.58
C VAL A 402 10.55 -10.24 14.19
N ASP A 403 10.79 -11.39 13.56
CA ASP A 403 11.88 -12.30 13.92
C ASP A 403 13.23 -11.77 13.42
N GLU A 404 14.00 -11.16 14.30
CA GLU A 404 15.32 -10.65 13.99
C GLU A 404 16.34 -11.73 13.59
N ALA A 405 16.13 -12.99 13.99
CA ALA A 405 16.99 -14.08 13.55
C ALA A 405 16.75 -14.41 12.08
N ALA A 406 15.48 -14.42 11.64
CA ALA A 406 15.13 -14.55 10.23
C ALA A 406 15.65 -13.36 9.40
N VAL A 407 15.53 -12.14 9.89
CA VAL A 407 16.11 -10.94 9.22
C VAL A 407 17.62 -11.12 9.02
N LYS A 408 18.35 -11.56 10.04
CA LYS A 408 19.81 -11.78 9.96
C LYS A 408 20.17 -12.95 9.05
N LYS A 409 19.34 -14.00 9.00
CA LYS A 409 19.53 -15.16 8.10
C LYS A 409 19.58 -14.77 6.64
N TYR A 410 18.71 -13.85 6.21
CA TYR A 410 18.58 -13.41 4.82
C TYR A 410 19.38 -12.16 4.49
N ALA A 411 19.93 -11.46 5.49
CA ALA A 411 20.68 -10.23 5.28
C ALA A 411 21.99 -10.47 4.52
N ARG A 412 22.18 -9.75 3.42
CA ARG A 412 23.47 -9.72 2.72
C ARG A 412 24.53 -9.06 3.59
N PRO A 413 25.78 -9.58 3.63
CA PRO A 413 26.88 -8.87 4.24
C PRO A 413 26.99 -7.44 3.67
N ARG A 414 27.46 -6.51 4.49
CA ARG A 414 27.86 -5.20 3.99
C ARG A 414 29.10 -5.41 3.14
N GLY A 415 29.03 -5.10 1.83
CA GLY A 415 30.19 -5.04 0.97
C GLY A 415 31.10 -3.86 1.34
#